data_e7517e914ba83574cab2eed3dbe92fb5
#
_entry.id   e7517e914ba83574cab2eed3dbe92fb5
#
_cell.length_a   1.000
_cell.length_b   1.000
_cell.length_c   1.000
_cell.angle_alpha   90.00
_cell.angle_beta   90.00
_cell.angle_gamma   90.00
#
_symmetry.space_group_name_H-M   'P 1'
#
loop_
_entity.id
_entity.type
_entity.pdbx_description
1 polymer ?
#
loop_
_entity_poly.entity_id
_entity_poly.type
_entity_poly.pdbx_seq_one_letter_code
_entity_poly.pdbx_strand_id
1 'polypeptide(L)'
;MITGSQLRLCDRRTITADAGAAGYWRVSAWPNAAALVVLVTGVVVKTVGVEFFCYHRDRPGSVTLRDELLEEHWSYMDRFEAQMIARGPTLDGDTPTGSVHIVDLPDPAAARAFAFDEPNYQAGVYRDVLLRRWRNILGRTMWDFPGGRTGGARYLVLGLGTGPAADLAVPPDRDELIAYGPLLSDDGATCLGTAALVRARDPDTARAILTPDRYAHIEAHSWQFGGRPS
;
A
#
# COMPACT_ATOMS: atom_id res chain seq x y z
N MET A 1 10.21 -22.61 38.70
CA MET A 1 9.95 -21.15 38.74
C MET A 1 11.06 -20.48 37.96
N ILE A 2 10.83 -20.11 36.72
CA ILE A 2 11.81 -19.38 35.91
C ILE A 2 11.41 -17.92 36.00
N THR A 3 12.25 -17.14 36.67
CA THR A 3 12.10 -15.66 36.82
C THR A 3 12.28 -14.99 35.48
N GLY A 4 11.40 -14.07 35.15
CA GLY A 4 11.36 -13.33 33.90
C GLY A 4 12.71 -12.68 33.54
N SER A 5 13.17 -12.95 32.34
CA SER A 5 14.36 -12.34 31.76
C SER A 5 14.01 -10.98 31.16
N GLN A 6 14.67 -9.95 31.65
CA GLN A 6 14.58 -8.61 31.03
C GLN A 6 15.58 -8.51 29.90
N LEU A 7 15.10 -8.27 28.68
CA LEU A 7 15.91 -7.91 27.52
C LEU A 7 16.02 -6.39 27.43
N ARG A 8 17.25 -5.87 27.46
CA ARG A 8 17.53 -4.45 27.24
C ARG A 8 17.95 -4.26 25.78
N LEU A 9 17.16 -3.52 25.04
CA LEU A 9 17.59 -2.93 23.76
C LEU A 9 18.32 -1.61 24.00
N CYS A 10 19.28 -1.28 23.14
CA CYS A 10 20.16 -0.11 23.27
C CYS A 10 19.48 1.28 23.27
N ASP A 11 18.17 1.36 23.37
CA ASP A 11 17.43 2.62 23.41
C ASP A 11 16.37 2.56 24.53
N ARG A 12 16.79 2.79 25.75
CA ARG A 12 16.05 3.09 27.02
C ARG A 12 14.57 2.68 27.14
N ARG A 13 14.11 1.61 26.51
CA ARG A 13 12.73 1.13 26.58
C ARG A 13 12.69 -0.28 27.18
N THR A 14 11.94 -0.44 28.26
CA THR A 14 11.73 -1.74 28.90
C THR A 14 10.55 -2.43 28.23
N ILE A 15 10.79 -3.66 27.71
CA ILE A 15 9.75 -4.51 27.16
C ILE A 15 9.46 -5.58 28.25
N THR A 16 8.21 -5.67 28.68
CA THR A 16 7.72 -6.79 29.51
C THR A 16 7.16 -7.87 28.61
N ALA A 17 7.68 -9.09 28.73
CA ALA A 17 7.22 -10.25 28.00
C ALA A 17 6.62 -11.27 28.98
N ASP A 18 5.48 -11.85 28.62
CA ASP A 18 4.82 -12.91 29.40
C ASP A 18 4.74 -14.19 28.55
N ALA A 19 4.99 -15.34 29.20
CA ALA A 19 5.05 -16.64 28.53
C ALA A 19 3.66 -17.33 28.55
N GLY A 20 3.05 -17.49 27.39
CA GLY A 20 1.85 -18.30 27.24
C GLY A 20 2.13 -19.81 27.16
N ALA A 21 1.15 -20.64 27.46
CA ALA A 21 1.23 -22.11 27.54
C ALA A 21 1.62 -22.84 26.22
N ALA A 22 1.82 -22.11 25.11
CA ALA A 22 2.21 -22.67 23.82
C ALA A 22 3.62 -22.22 23.35
N GLY A 23 4.44 -21.67 24.24
CA GLY A 23 5.81 -21.24 23.90
C GLY A 23 5.89 -19.95 23.08
N TYR A 24 4.83 -19.19 22.99
CA TYR A 24 4.79 -17.88 22.32
C TYR A 24 4.86 -16.75 23.35
N TRP A 25 5.69 -15.75 23.08
CA TRP A 25 5.75 -14.55 23.87
C TRP A 25 4.87 -13.48 23.23
N ARG A 26 3.89 -12.99 23.97
CA ARG A 26 3.10 -11.82 23.55
C ARG A 26 3.77 -10.56 24.08
N VAL A 27 4.26 -9.74 23.17
CA VAL A 27 4.80 -8.41 23.51
C VAL A 27 3.63 -7.43 23.42
N SER A 28 3.21 -6.89 24.57
CA SER A 28 2.24 -5.79 24.57
C SER A 28 2.97 -4.52 24.21
N ALA A 29 2.78 -4.05 22.98
CA ALA A 29 3.30 -2.78 22.50
C ALA A 29 2.28 -1.66 22.75
N TRP A 30 2.77 -0.47 22.99
CA TRP A 30 1.99 0.77 23.10
C TRP A 30 1.19 1.03 21.81
N PRO A 31 0.10 1.83 21.85
CA PRO A 31 -0.95 1.86 20.83
C PRO A 31 -0.55 2.27 19.41
N ASN A 32 0.72 2.49 19.12
CA ASN A 32 1.19 2.90 17.78
C ASN A 32 2.44 2.17 17.29
N ALA A 33 2.82 1.02 17.88
CA ALA A 33 3.96 0.24 17.40
C ALA A 33 3.48 -1.00 16.64
N ALA A 34 4.09 -1.27 15.47
CA ALA A 34 3.92 -2.54 14.77
C ALA A 34 4.20 -3.71 15.72
N ALA A 35 3.36 -4.73 15.74
CA ALA A 35 3.50 -5.86 16.64
C ALA A 35 4.76 -6.67 16.29
N LEU A 36 5.69 -6.79 17.25
CA LEU A 36 6.90 -7.59 17.12
C LEU A 36 6.62 -9.00 17.66
N VAL A 37 6.65 -10.03 16.81
CA VAL A 37 6.61 -11.44 17.23
C VAL A 37 8.03 -11.98 17.30
N VAL A 38 8.52 -12.30 18.50
CA VAL A 38 9.85 -12.90 18.73
C VAL A 38 9.68 -14.39 18.98
N LEU A 39 10.20 -15.24 18.08
CA LEU A 39 10.30 -16.69 18.27
C LEU A 39 11.68 -17.03 18.84
N VAL A 40 11.72 -17.67 20.04
CA VAL A 40 12.95 -18.01 20.78
C VAL A 40 13.39 -19.44 20.46
N THR A 41 13.70 -19.74 19.23
CA THR A 41 14.69 -20.78 18.82
C THR A 41 14.95 -20.58 17.34
N GLY A 42 15.98 -19.77 17.02
CA GLY A 42 16.22 -19.31 15.66
C GLY A 42 15.36 -18.06 15.36
N VAL A 43 15.81 -16.91 15.82
CA VAL A 43 15.05 -15.65 15.78
C VAL A 43 14.81 -15.22 14.33
N VAL A 44 13.62 -15.49 13.80
CA VAL A 44 13.09 -14.73 12.69
C VAL A 44 12.22 -13.62 13.28
N VAL A 45 12.78 -12.45 13.46
CA VAL A 45 12.00 -11.25 13.76
C VAL A 45 11.25 -10.92 12.48
N LYS A 46 10.02 -11.40 12.34
CA LYS A 46 9.12 -10.90 11.31
C LYS A 46 8.63 -9.54 11.80
N THR A 47 9.29 -8.47 11.37
CA THR A 47 8.70 -7.13 11.46
C THR A 47 7.37 -7.20 10.73
N VAL A 48 6.27 -6.93 11.43
CA VAL A 48 4.99 -6.69 10.76
C VAL A 48 5.20 -5.40 9.99
N GLY A 49 5.28 -5.51 8.69
CA GLY A 49 5.46 -4.38 7.80
C GLY A 49 4.29 -3.41 7.92
N VAL A 50 4.48 -2.23 7.41
CA VAL A 50 3.45 -1.20 7.29
C VAL A 50 3.14 -1.03 5.82
N GLU A 51 1.88 -1.15 5.47
CA GLU A 51 1.45 -1.02 4.09
C GLU A 51 1.43 0.46 3.68
N PHE A 52 1.93 0.73 2.48
CA PHE A 52 1.97 2.07 1.90
C PHE A 52 1.33 2.07 0.52
N PHE A 53 0.54 3.09 0.27
CA PHE A 53 0.03 3.45 -1.04
C PHE A 53 0.94 4.53 -1.63
N CYS A 54 1.45 4.28 -2.83
CA CYS A 54 2.28 5.20 -3.59
C CYS A 54 1.69 5.40 -4.98
N TYR A 55 1.34 6.63 -5.31
CA TYR A 55 0.89 7.01 -6.64
C TYR A 55 1.79 8.10 -7.22
N HIS A 56 2.63 7.71 -8.15
CA HIS A 56 3.43 8.60 -8.96
C HIS A 56 2.58 9.10 -10.13
N ARG A 57 2.41 10.42 -10.27
CA ARG A 57 1.70 11.02 -11.38
C ARG A 57 2.68 11.54 -12.39
N ASP A 58 2.51 11.17 -13.65
CA ASP A 58 3.42 11.53 -14.73
C ASP A 58 3.34 13.04 -15.04
N ARG A 59 4.46 13.58 -15.44
CA ARG A 59 4.53 14.94 -16.02
C ARG A 59 4.00 14.89 -17.46
N PRO A 60 3.22 15.87 -17.90
CA PRO A 60 2.86 15.96 -19.31
C PRO A 60 4.08 15.90 -20.23
N GLY A 61 4.04 15.05 -21.25
CA GLY A 61 5.12 14.87 -22.21
C GLY A 61 6.26 13.95 -21.78
N SER A 62 6.16 13.26 -20.64
CA SER A 62 7.21 12.35 -20.14
C SER A 62 7.15 10.93 -20.69
N VAL A 63 6.22 10.61 -21.59
CA VAL A 63 5.98 9.24 -22.09
C VAL A 63 7.25 8.63 -22.69
N THR A 64 7.95 9.36 -23.58
CA THR A 64 9.19 8.86 -24.21
C THR A 64 10.25 8.52 -23.15
N LEU A 65 10.47 9.43 -22.20
CA LEU A 65 11.45 9.18 -21.12
C LEU A 65 11.04 8.00 -20.24
N ARG A 66 9.74 7.84 -19.99
CA ARG A 66 9.20 6.69 -19.25
C ARG A 66 9.47 5.37 -19.99
N ASP A 67 9.29 5.36 -21.32
CA ASP A 67 9.53 4.18 -22.15
C ASP A 67 11.02 3.83 -22.20
N GLU A 68 11.90 4.83 -22.27
CA GLU A 68 13.36 4.65 -22.25
C GLU A 68 13.83 4.02 -20.92
N LEU A 69 13.17 4.31 -19.80
CA LEU A 69 13.51 3.82 -18.47
C LEU A 69 12.68 2.60 -18.02
N LEU A 70 11.92 2.00 -18.92
CA LEU A 70 10.97 0.94 -18.56
C LEU A 70 11.66 -0.27 -17.92
N GLU A 71 12.81 -0.68 -18.44
CA GLU A 71 13.56 -1.82 -17.91
C GLU A 71 14.18 -1.52 -16.54
N GLU A 72 14.73 -0.33 -16.35
CA GLU A 72 15.26 0.12 -15.05
C GLU A 72 14.16 0.20 -14.01
N HIS A 73 12.98 0.72 -14.39
CA HIS A 73 11.80 0.74 -13.54
C HIS A 73 11.37 -0.66 -13.11
N TRP A 74 11.24 -1.60 -14.06
CA TRP A 74 10.88 -2.97 -13.73
C TRP A 74 11.92 -3.64 -12.84
N SER A 75 13.21 -3.50 -13.15
CA SER A 75 14.30 -4.04 -12.34
C SER A 75 14.33 -3.46 -10.92
N TYR A 76 13.94 -2.19 -10.77
CA TYR A 76 13.76 -1.58 -9.45
C TYR A 76 12.59 -2.21 -8.69
N MET A 77 11.43 -2.37 -9.34
CA MET A 77 10.21 -2.91 -8.71
C MET A 77 10.34 -4.40 -8.39
N ASP A 78 11.10 -5.16 -9.15
CA ASP A 78 11.33 -6.60 -8.91
C ASP A 78 12.03 -6.85 -7.56
N ARG A 79 12.80 -5.88 -7.05
CA ARG A 79 13.41 -5.96 -5.70
C ARG A 79 12.38 -6.01 -4.56
N PHE A 80 11.15 -5.56 -4.83
CA PHE A 80 10.05 -5.47 -3.88
C PHE A 80 8.93 -6.47 -4.20
N GLU A 81 9.16 -7.45 -5.07
CA GLU A 81 8.12 -8.38 -5.52
C GLU A 81 7.41 -9.08 -4.35
N ALA A 82 8.17 -9.56 -3.36
CA ALA A 82 7.63 -10.26 -2.20
C ALA A 82 6.81 -9.36 -1.24
N GLN A 83 6.99 -8.05 -1.31
CA GLN A 83 6.28 -7.05 -0.51
C GLN A 83 5.13 -6.38 -1.27
N MET A 84 5.02 -6.62 -2.58
CA MET A 84 4.05 -5.94 -3.43
C MET A 84 2.64 -6.48 -3.20
N ILE A 85 1.70 -5.59 -2.91
CA ILE A 85 0.27 -5.90 -2.75
C ILE A 85 -0.46 -5.62 -4.06
N ALA A 86 -0.16 -4.48 -4.70
CA ALA A 86 -0.69 -4.14 -6.02
C ALA A 86 0.25 -3.21 -6.76
N ARG A 87 0.28 -3.30 -8.10
CA ARG A 87 1.04 -2.41 -8.99
C ARG A 87 0.39 -2.27 -10.34
N GLY A 88 0.55 -1.11 -10.96
CA GLY A 88 0.14 -0.91 -12.34
C GLY A 88 0.01 0.56 -12.75
N PRO A 89 0.00 0.83 -14.07
CA PRO A 89 -0.16 2.17 -14.61
C PRO A 89 -1.59 2.69 -14.47
N THR A 90 -1.74 3.99 -14.29
CA THR A 90 -2.93 4.73 -14.68
C THR A 90 -2.81 5.18 -16.12
N LEU A 91 -3.94 5.34 -16.82
CA LEU A 91 -3.98 5.54 -18.26
C LEU A 91 -4.97 6.65 -18.64
N ASP A 92 -4.69 7.32 -19.76
CA ASP A 92 -5.63 8.09 -20.55
C ASP A 92 -5.63 7.49 -21.96
N GLY A 93 -6.70 6.80 -22.33
CA GLY A 93 -6.66 5.85 -23.46
C GLY A 93 -5.58 4.78 -23.22
N ASP A 94 -4.63 4.70 -24.14
CA ASP A 94 -3.49 3.80 -24.06
C ASP A 94 -2.22 4.46 -23.47
N THR A 95 -2.30 5.75 -23.15
CA THR A 95 -1.14 6.54 -22.70
C THR A 95 -1.01 6.45 -21.18
N PRO A 96 0.13 6.02 -20.63
CA PRO A 96 0.40 6.07 -19.21
C PRO A 96 0.35 7.50 -18.65
N THR A 97 -0.28 7.67 -17.50
CA THR A 97 -0.42 8.94 -16.78
C THR A 97 0.11 8.88 -15.36
N GLY A 98 0.58 7.71 -14.95
CA GLY A 98 1.16 7.49 -13.63
C GLY A 98 1.37 6.02 -13.31
N SER A 99 1.92 5.76 -12.13
CA SER A 99 2.15 4.41 -11.58
C SER A 99 1.64 4.31 -10.17
N VAL A 100 0.81 3.30 -9.92
CA VAL A 100 0.32 2.94 -8.58
C VAL A 100 1.11 1.75 -8.05
N HIS A 101 1.57 1.85 -6.81
CA HIS A 101 2.16 0.75 -6.05
C HIS A 101 1.56 0.71 -4.66
N ILE A 102 1.14 -0.47 -4.22
CA ILE A 102 0.78 -0.74 -2.83
C ILE A 102 1.76 -1.78 -2.33
N VAL A 103 2.50 -1.47 -1.26
CA VAL A 103 3.68 -2.23 -0.86
C VAL A 103 3.77 -2.30 0.67
N ASP A 104 4.21 -3.46 1.19
CA ASP A 104 4.47 -3.68 2.61
C ASP A 104 5.95 -3.38 2.90
N LEU A 105 6.21 -2.33 3.68
CA LEU A 105 7.57 -1.86 3.98
C LEU A 105 7.75 -1.69 5.49
N PRO A 106 9.01 -1.72 5.99
CA PRO A 106 9.25 -1.68 7.44
C PRO A 106 8.75 -0.41 8.13
N ASP A 107 8.86 0.72 7.47
CA ASP A 107 8.58 2.04 8.07
C ASP A 107 8.41 3.14 7.00
N PRO A 108 8.01 4.37 7.40
CA PRO A 108 7.87 5.49 6.47
C PRO A 108 9.18 5.95 5.81
N ALA A 109 10.36 5.67 6.38
CA ALA A 109 11.63 6.02 5.76
C ALA A 109 11.90 5.09 4.57
N ALA A 110 11.66 3.78 4.73
CA ALA A 110 11.72 2.79 3.64
C ALA A 110 10.70 3.10 2.54
N ALA A 111 9.50 3.57 2.92
CA ALA A 111 8.49 3.98 1.94
C ALA A 111 8.92 5.21 1.13
N ARG A 112 9.58 6.18 1.77
CA ARG A 112 10.16 7.33 1.07
C ARG A 112 11.30 6.88 0.14
N ALA A 113 12.21 6.02 0.59
CA ALA A 113 13.25 5.47 -0.26
C ALA A 113 12.65 4.73 -1.47
N PHE A 114 11.64 3.87 -1.25
CA PHE A 114 10.92 3.20 -2.32
C PHE A 114 10.35 4.17 -3.37
N ALA A 115 9.74 5.25 -2.92
CA ALA A 115 9.06 6.19 -3.82
C ALA A 115 10.01 7.14 -4.54
N PHE A 116 11.12 7.53 -3.90
CA PHE A 116 11.98 8.62 -4.39
C PHE A 116 13.32 8.14 -4.98
N ASP A 117 13.80 6.92 -4.65
CA ASP A 117 15.00 6.33 -5.29
C ASP A 117 14.63 5.58 -6.58
N GLU A 118 13.38 5.61 -6.98
CA GLU A 118 12.82 4.98 -8.17
C GLU A 118 13.33 5.69 -9.44
N PRO A 119 13.81 4.94 -10.48
CA PRO A 119 14.47 5.52 -11.64
C PRO A 119 13.68 6.59 -12.39
N ASN A 120 12.37 6.38 -12.61
CA ASN A 120 11.53 7.38 -13.27
C ASN A 120 11.38 8.66 -12.43
N TYR A 121 11.34 8.53 -11.09
CA TYR A 121 11.34 9.71 -10.21
C TYR A 121 12.64 10.48 -10.33
N GLN A 122 13.77 9.79 -10.25
CA GLN A 122 15.11 10.38 -10.33
C GLN A 122 15.35 11.06 -11.68
N ALA A 123 14.80 10.51 -12.77
CA ALA A 123 14.89 11.10 -14.10
C ALA A 123 13.88 12.25 -14.35
N GLY A 124 12.94 12.49 -13.42
CA GLY A 124 11.95 13.55 -13.55
C GLY A 124 10.76 13.22 -14.45
N VAL A 125 10.43 11.95 -14.63
CA VAL A 125 9.20 11.50 -15.32
C VAL A 125 7.96 11.99 -14.59
N TYR A 126 7.98 12.02 -13.26
CA TYR A 126 6.83 12.34 -12.43
C TYR A 126 6.77 13.83 -12.07
N ARG A 127 5.56 14.37 -11.99
CA ARG A 127 5.30 15.73 -11.49
C ARG A 127 5.13 15.77 -9.98
N ASP A 128 4.52 14.73 -9.40
CA ASP A 128 4.26 14.61 -7.97
C ASP A 128 4.09 13.14 -7.54
N VAL A 129 4.14 12.91 -6.22
CA VAL A 129 3.97 11.60 -5.61
C VAL A 129 3.00 11.71 -4.44
N LEU A 130 1.91 10.96 -4.48
CA LEU A 130 1.03 10.73 -3.34
C LEU A 130 1.52 9.49 -2.59
N LEU A 131 2.30 9.68 -1.53
CA LEU A 131 2.76 8.61 -0.65
C LEU A 131 2.01 8.71 0.68
N ARG A 132 1.33 7.63 1.09
CA ARG A 132 0.58 7.56 2.34
C ARG A 132 0.72 6.17 2.97
N ARG A 133 0.74 6.11 4.29
CA ARG A 133 0.46 4.87 4.99
C ARG A 133 -0.93 4.40 4.59
N TRP A 134 -1.10 3.09 4.43
CA TRP A 134 -2.33 2.49 3.96
C TRP A 134 -2.64 1.24 4.78
N ARG A 135 -3.87 0.75 4.75
CA ARG A 135 -4.27 -0.48 5.41
C ARG A 135 -5.09 -1.33 4.46
N ASN A 136 -4.66 -2.57 4.24
CA ASN A 136 -5.36 -3.53 3.39
C ASN A 136 -6.61 -4.09 4.07
N ILE A 137 -7.77 -3.56 3.72
CA ILE A 137 -9.05 -4.02 4.29
C ILE A 137 -9.47 -5.37 3.71
N LEU A 138 -9.05 -5.69 2.48
CA LEU A 138 -9.40 -6.96 1.85
C LEU A 138 -8.52 -8.13 2.33
N GLY A 139 -7.34 -7.85 2.86
CA GLY A 139 -6.38 -8.86 3.34
C GLY A 139 -5.85 -9.77 2.23
N ARG A 140 -5.84 -9.30 0.98
CA ARG A 140 -5.35 -10.04 -0.20
C ARG A 140 -4.53 -9.14 -1.11
N THR A 141 -3.81 -9.72 -2.04
CA THR A 141 -3.08 -9.01 -3.08
C THR A 141 -3.88 -8.91 -4.38
N MET A 142 -3.41 -8.11 -5.33
CA MET A 142 -4.04 -8.02 -6.66
C MET A 142 -4.01 -9.34 -7.42
N TRP A 143 -3.05 -10.23 -7.11
CA TRP A 143 -2.92 -11.55 -7.75
C TRP A 143 -4.01 -12.52 -7.28
N ASP A 144 -4.59 -12.29 -6.08
CA ASP A 144 -5.70 -13.06 -5.50
C ASP A 144 -7.08 -12.51 -5.92
N PHE A 145 -7.12 -11.56 -6.85
CA PHE A 145 -8.37 -10.97 -7.32
C PHE A 145 -9.20 -12.03 -8.09
N PRO A 146 -10.45 -12.35 -7.65
CA PRO A 146 -11.26 -13.42 -8.25
C PRO A 146 -11.61 -13.16 -9.71
N GLY A 147 -11.70 -11.88 -10.11
CA GLY A 147 -12.01 -11.47 -11.47
C GLY A 147 -10.88 -11.65 -12.48
N GLY A 148 -9.71 -12.16 -12.03
CA GLY A 148 -8.54 -12.38 -12.89
C GLY A 148 -7.91 -11.08 -13.40
N ARG A 149 -6.86 -11.23 -14.21
CA ARG A 149 -6.08 -10.10 -14.77
C ARG A 149 -6.59 -9.60 -16.12
N THR A 150 -7.53 -10.29 -16.73
CA THR A 150 -8.08 -9.99 -18.04
C THR A 150 -9.57 -9.66 -17.96
N GLY A 151 -10.09 -8.94 -18.96
CA GLY A 151 -11.52 -8.60 -19.07
C GLY A 151 -11.98 -7.48 -18.14
N GLY A 152 -12.84 -6.62 -18.65
CA GLY A 152 -13.43 -5.49 -17.94
C GLY A 152 -12.51 -4.30 -17.69
N ALA A 153 -13.08 -3.10 -17.65
CA ALA A 153 -12.35 -1.89 -17.31
C ALA A 153 -12.05 -1.86 -15.80
N ARG A 154 -10.93 -1.25 -15.44
CA ARG A 154 -10.47 -1.14 -14.05
C ARG A 154 -10.05 0.29 -13.78
N TYR A 155 -10.24 0.68 -12.53
CA TYR A 155 -10.01 2.06 -12.11
C TYR A 155 -9.27 2.10 -10.77
N LEU A 156 -8.36 3.07 -10.67
CA LEU A 156 -7.95 3.64 -9.41
C LEU A 156 -9.01 4.66 -8.99
N VAL A 157 -9.56 4.51 -7.79
CA VAL A 157 -10.47 5.49 -7.18
C VAL A 157 -9.81 6.06 -5.93
N LEU A 158 -9.73 7.39 -5.87
CA LEU A 158 -9.17 8.13 -4.74
C LEU A 158 -10.24 9.05 -4.17
N GLY A 159 -10.66 8.83 -2.94
CA GLY A 159 -11.45 9.76 -2.17
C GLY A 159 -10.55 10.49 -1.19
N LEU A 160 -10.40 11.80 -1.32
CA LEU A 160 -9.55 12.63 -0.47
C LEU A 160 -10.39 13.42 0.52
N GLY A 161 -10.01 13.37 1.79
CA GLY A 161 -10.70 14.05 2.89
C GLY A 161 -10.10 13.64 4.24
N THR A 162 -10.18 14.54 5.21
CA THR A 162 -9.58 14.33 6.54
C THR A 162 -10.65 13.95 7.57
N GLY A 163 -10.30 13.03 8.46
CA GLY A 163 -11.16 12.62 9.57
C GLY A 163 -10.44 11.66 10.51
N PRO A 164 -11.07 11.24 11.61
CA PRO A 164 -10.51 10.18 12.43
C PRO A 164 -10.37 8.90 11.60
N ALA A 165 -9.32 8.11 11.86
CA ALA A 165 -9.12 6.81 11.25
C ALA A 165 -10.23 5.85 11.71
N ALA A 166 -11.40 5.97 11.09
CA ALA A 166 -12.54 5.11 11.38
C ALA A 166 -12.39 3.76 10.64
N ASP A 167 -13.06 2.75 11.17
CA ASP A 167 -13.17 1.49 10.45
C ASP A 167 -13.98 1.71 9.16
N LEU A 168 -13.30 1.48 8.03
CA LEU A 168 -13.97 1.49 6.74
C LEU A 168 -14.74 0.17 6.58
N ALA A 169 -16.05 0.27 6.41
CA ALA A 169 -16.83 -0.88 5.99
C ALA A 169 -16.44 -1.29 4.56
N VAL A 170 -16.30 -2.58 4.33
CA VAL A 170 -16.09 -3.09 2.97
C VAL A 170 -17.38 -2.88 2.17
N PRO A 171 -17.30 -2.28 0.97
CA PRO A 171 -18.46 -2.13 0.10
C PRO A 171 -19.12 -3.48 -0.23
N PRO A 172 -20.46 -3.50 -0.53
CA PRO A 172 -21.16 -4.75 -0.87
C PRO A 172 -20.58 -5.46 -2.10
N ASP A 173 -20.09 -4.71 -3.09
CA ASP A 173 -19.48 -5.24 -4.32
C ASP A 173 -18.01 -5.67 -4.12
N ARG A 174 -17.74 -6.35 -3.02
CA ARG A 174 -16.41 -6.79 -2.60
C ARG A 174 -15.66 -7.58 -3.67
N ASP A 175 -16.37 -8.36 -4.49
CA ASP A 175 -15.77 -9.21 -5.50
C ASP A 175 -15.22 -8.43 -6.70
N GLU A 176 -15.65 -7.19 -6.87
CA GLU A 176 -15.12 -6.27 -7.88
C GLU A 176 -13.91 -5.47 -7.37
N LEU A 177 -13.64 -5.47 -6.05
CA LEU A 177 -12.51 -4.77 -5.46
C LEU A 177 -11.21 -5.57 -5.64
N ILE A 178 -10.19 -4.95 -6.21
CA ILE A 178 -8.83 -5.50 -6.36
C ILE A 178 -8.00 -5.15 -5.12
N ALA A 179 -8.07 -3.89 -4.68
CA ALA A 179 -7.48 -3.38 -3.44
C ALA A 179 -8.41 -2.32 -2.85
N TYR A 180 -8.48 -2.22 -1.51
CA TYR A 180 -9.34 -1.25 -0.84
C TYR A 180 -8.81 -0.94 0.56
N GLY A 181 -8.67 0.34 0.88
CA GLY A 181 -8.23 0.74 2.21
C GLY A 181 -8.08 2.24 2.42
N PRO A 182 -8.01 2.68 3.70
CA PRO A 182 -7.81 4.07 4.07
C PRO A 182 -6.38 4.53 3.76
N LEU A 183 -6.26 5.75 3.27
CA LEU A 183 -5.03 6.53 3.24
C LEU A 183 -4.86 7.18 4.62
N LEU A 184 -3.72 6.97 5.26
CA LEU A 184 -3.48 7.37 6.63
C LEU A 184 -2.29 8.34 6.72
N SER A 185 -2.26 9.11 7.81
CA SER A 185 -1.06 9.83 8.24
C SER A 185 0.08 8.86 8.58
N ASP A 186 1.32 9.35 8.64
CA ASP A 186 2.51 8.52 8.90
C ASP A 186 2.43 7.77 10.24
N ASP A 187 1.77 8.34 11.25
CA ASP A 187 1.49 7.69 12.53
C ASP A 187 0.28 6.74 12.50
N GLY A 188 -0.51 6.77 11.42
CA GLY A 188 -1.72 5.96 11.23
C GLY A 188 -2.95 6.44 12.01
N ALA A 189 -2.87 7.59 12.69
CA ALA A 189 -3.94 8.07 13.58
C ALA A 189 -5.05 8.82 12.83
N THR A 190 -4.72 9.46 11.68
CA THR A 190 -5.64 10.27 10.91
C THR A 190 -5.94 9.63 9.57
N CYS A 191 -7.21 9.54 9.21
CA CYS A 191 -7.64 9.18 7.86
C CYS A 191 -7.54 10.42 6.95
N LEU A 192 -6.79 10.29 5.87
CA LEU A 192 -6.57 11.34 4.86
C LEU A 192 -7.36 11.07 3.57
N GLY A 193 -8.04 9.93 3.51
CA GLY A 193 -8.82 9.52 2.37
C GLY A 193 -8.95 7.99 2.26
N THR A 194 -9.37 7.55 1.09
CA THR A 194 -9.46 6.12 0.73
C THR A 194 -8.91 5.92 -0.67
N ALA A 195 -8.14 4.84 -0.86
CA ALA A 195 -7.72 4.38 -2.17
C ALA A 195 -8.34 3.00 -2.46
N ALA A 196 -8.83 2.84 -3.68
CA ALA A 196 -9.35 1.57 -4.17
C ALA A 196 -8.88 1.29 -5.59
N LEU A 197 -8.59 0.03 -5.88
CA LEU A 197 -8.49 -0.51 -7.22
C LEU A 197 -9.72 -1.38 -7.44
N VAL A 198 -10.50 -1.11 -8.48
CA VAL A 198 -11.80 -1.75 -8.70
C VAL A 198 -12.03 -2.06 -10.18
N ARG A 199 -12.67 -3.18 -10.48
CA ARG A 199 -13.25 -3.46 -11.79
C ARG A 199 -14.65 -2.84 -11.84
N ALA A 200 -14.93 -2.00 -12.83
CA ALA A 200 -16.23 -1.37 -13.01
C ALA A 200 -16.48 -1.15 -14.51
N ARG A 201 -17.73 -1.00 -14.90
CA ARG A 201 -18.08 -0.77 -16.32
C ARG A 201 -17.67 0.59 -16.86
N ASP A 202 -17.64 1.60 -15.99
CA ASP A 202 -17.33 2.99 -16.31
C ASP A 202 -16.79 3.74 -15.07
N PRO A 203 -16.18 4.92 -15.24
CA PRO A 203 -15.59 5.68 -14.14
C PRO A 203 -16.62 6.18 -13.12
N ASP A 204 -17.87 6.41 -13.48
CA ASP A 204 -18.91 6.86 -12.54
C ASP A 204 -19.34 5.71 -11.63
N THR A 205 -19.50 4.51 -12.19
CA THR A 205 -19.70 3.27 -11.41
C THR A 205 -18.52 3.02 -10.47
N ALA A 206 -17.29 3.28 -10.91
CA ALA A 206 -16.11 3.15 -10.06
C ALA A 206 -16.12 4.16 -8.91
N ARG A 207 -16.45 5.44 -9.15
CA ARG A 207 -16.57 6.47 -8.09
C ARG A 207 -17.64 6.12 -7.06
N ALA A 208 -18.73 5.50 -7.49
CA ALA A 208 -19.87 5.15 -6.63
C ALA A 208 -19.55 4.10 -5.54
N ILE A 209 -18.39 3.45 -5.57
CA ILE A 209 -17.93 2.59 -4.48
C ILE A 209 -17.59 3.37 -3.20
N LEU A 210 -17.31 4.68 -3.34
CA LEU A 210 -17.06 5.58 -2.22
C LEU A 210 -18.30 6.42 -1.96
N THR A 211 -18.62 6.62 -0.67
CA THR A 211 -19.74 7.48 -0.25
C THR A 211 -19.36 8.94 -0.42
N PRO A 212 -19.98 9.71 -1.34
CA PRO A 212 -19.53 11.06 -1.70
C PRO A 212 -19.38 12.03 -0.52
N ASP A 213 -20.32 12.01 0.42
CA ASP A 213 -20.36 12.93 1.56
C ASP A 213 -19.17 12.80 2.52
N ARG A 214 -18.35 11.76 2.35
CA ARG A 214 -17.17 11.52 3.21
C ARG A 214 -15.89 12.15 2.66
N TYR A 215 -15.90 12.63 1.42
CA TYR A 215 -14.70 13.10 0.73
C TYR A 215 -14.92 14.47 0.13
N ALA A 216 -13.91 15.33 0.23
CA ALA A 216 -13.91 16.63 -0.43
C ALA A 216 -13.86 16.49 -1.96
N HIS A 217 -13.23 15.42 -2.43
CA HIS A 217 -13.07 15.13 -3.84
C HIS A 217 -12.90 13.62 -4.06
N ILE A 218 -13.50 13.08 -5.15
CA ILE A 218 -13.33 11.70 -5.60
C ILE A 218 -12.84 11.68 -7.03
N GLU A 219 -11.64 11.13 -7.24
CA GLU A 219 -11.04 10.91 -8.55
C GLU A 219 -11.24 9.47 -8.98
N ALA A 220 -11.38 9.22 -10.28
CA ALA A 220 -11.29 7.89 -10.87
C ALA A 220 -10.40 7.97 -12.12
N HIS A 221 -9.37 7.13 -12.14
CA HIS A 221 -8.40 7.03 -13.23
C HIS A 221 -8.46 5.62 -13.80
N SER A 222 -8.46 5.48 -15.13
CA SER A 222 -8.29 4.17 -15.75
C SER A 222 -6.99 3.53 -15.25
N TRP A 223 -7.03 2.24 -14.92
CA TRP A 223 -5.90 1.52 -14.35
C TRP A 223 -5.81 0.10 -14.90
N GLN A 224 -4.61 -0.44 -15.01
CA GLN A 224 -4.36 -1.80 -15.44
C GLN A 224 -3.39 -2.52 -14.50
N PHE A 225 -3.46 -3.85 -14.48
CA PHE A 225 -2.44 -4.67 -13.83
C PHE A 225 -1.09 -4.43 -14.48
N GLY A 226 -0.10 -4.08 -13.68
CA GLY A 226 1.27 -3.86 -14.10
C GLY A 226 2.20 -5.03 -13.78
N GLY A 227 3.44 -4.88 -14.18
CA GLY A 227 4.52 -5.84 -14.06
C GLY A 227 5.08 -6.24 -15.41
N ARG A 228 6.10 -7.10 -15.39
CA ARG A 228 6.65 -7.64 -16.64
C ARG A 228 5.57 -8.45 -17.37
N PRO A 229 5.52 -8.37 -18.70
CA PRO A 229 4.74 -9.33 -19.51
C PRO A 229 5.21 -10.75 -19.20
N SER A 230 4.26 -11.66 -19.02
CA SER A 230 4.53 -13.11 -18.87
C SER A 230 4.78 -13.75 -20.21
#